data_723af8de12275fc7c80f8313e76000dc
#
_entry.id   723af8de12275fc7c80f8313e76000dc
#
_cell.length_a   1.000
_cell.length_b   1.000
_cell.length_c   1.000
_cell.angle_alpha   90.00
_cell.angle_beta   90.00
_cell.angle_gamma   90.00
#
_symmetry.space_group_name_H-M   'P 1'
#
loop_
_entity.id
_entity.type
_entity.pdbx_description
1 polymer ?
#
loop_
_entity_poly.entity_id
_entity_poly.type
_entity_poly.pdbx_seq_one_letter_code
_entity_poly.pdbx_strand_id
1 'polypeptide(L)'
;MQQEMEYIYEVYKEKNFTRAAEKLFITQPALSMAIQKVEERLGMPIFDRSTRPISLTDAGYAYLDYIESARHLDAEFEQQIQDIKELDKGRIVIGGSHYLNAYILPEVLAELLEKYPNVQIELKEASSAELAERLRKQELDVTFHCSPEFIQDFPRYPAFRDTVLLAVPVRMDPLADQSVALSSEQVMEGRHLQKDCPCVSLKEFSEIPFILLSKGNNLYERSVRMFDEAGFEPKTKMKLSQLVTAYHLAAAGIGATFVSDLLIRSPGRELNYYKIDSELVTRQFYALLPKRKYVSVAARRFISRFGDGSFHVGFHA
;
A
#
# COMPACT_ATOMS: atom_id res chain seq x y z
N MET A 1 13.12 31.04 12.75
CA MET A 1 11.99 30.42 12.06
C MET A 1 12.07 28.87 12.15
N GLN A 2 13.15 28.24 11.74
CA GLN A 2 13.30 26.77 11.80
C GLN A 2 13.25 26.22 13.24
N GLN A 3 13.93 26.85 14.18
CA GLN A 3 13.92 26.49 15.60
C GLN A 3 12.54 26.68 16.26
N GLU A 4 11.80 27.71 15.89
CA GLU A 4 10.45 27.97 16.41
C GLU A 4 9.47 26.85 15.94
N MET A 5 9.59 26.42 14.67
CA MET A 5 8.82 25.31 14.13
C MET A 5 9.12 24.01 14.87
N GLU A 6 10.37 23.72 15.17
CA GLU A 6 10.80 22.55 15.93
C GLU A 6 10.18 22.55 17.34
N TYR A 7 10.20 23.69 18.02
CA TYR A 7 9.60 23.85 19.35
C TYR A 7 8.10 23.55 19.35
N ILE A 8 7.36 24.14 18.41
CA ILE A 8 5.92 23.93 18.29
C ILE A 8 5.61 22.46 17.95
N TYR A 9 6.37 21.87 17.02
CA TYR A 9 6.19 20.49 16.63
C TYR A 9 6.45 19.50 17.79
N GLU A 10 7.47 19.76 18.63
CA GLU A 10 7.76 18.89 19.76
C GLU A 10 6.69 19.00 20.86
N VAL A 11 6.16 20.20 21.12
CA VAL A 11 5.02 20.38 22.05
C VAL A 11 3.77 19.68 21.54
N TYR A 12 3.51 19.71 20.24
CA TYR A 12 2.41 18.97 19.61
C TYR A 12 2.55 17.45 19.83
N LYS A 13 3.74 16.88 19.62
CA LYS A 13 4.01 15.45 19.82
C LYS A 13 3.85 15.01 21.27
N GLU A 14 4.46 15.74 22.19
CA GLU A 14 4.49 15.40 23.61
C GLU A 14 3.19 15.78 24.34
N LYS A 15 2.37 16.65 23.75
CA LYS A 15 1.17 17.23 24.37
C LYS A 15 1.42 17.78 25.79
N ASN A 16 2.68 18.19 26.04
CA ASN A 16 3.18 18.64 27.34
C ASN A 16 4.42 19.51 27.17
N PHE A 17 4.37 20.76 27.62
CA PHE A 17 5.48 21.71 27.52
C PHE A 17 6.75 21.26 28.29
N THR A 18 6.58 20.64 29.45
CA THR A 18 7.73 20.19 30.26
C THR A 18 8.48 19.07 29.56
N ARG A 19 7.75 18.03 29.08
CA ARG A 19 8.36 16.93 28.34
C ARG A 19 9.01 17.38 27.03
N ALA A 20 8.35 18.29 26.32
CA ALA A 20 8.92 18.84 25.10
C ALA A 20 10.21 19.63 25.39
N ALA A 21 10.25 20.43 26.45
CA ALA A 21 11.44 21.17 26.85
C ALA A 21 12.60 20.24 27.25
N GLU A 22 12.32 19.15 27.98
CA GLU A 22 13.30 18.12 28.33
C GLU A 22 13.92 17.50 27.08
N LYS A 23 13.09 17.12 26.09
CA LYS A 23 13.57 16.54 24.83
C LYS A 23 14.38 17.51 23.96
N LEU A 24 14.05 18.78 24.04
CA LEU A 24 14.76 19.86 23.33
C LEU A 24 16.00 20.36 24.09
N PHE A 25 16.30 19.81 25.28
CA PHE A 25 17.40 20.21 26.13
C PHE A 25 17.38 21.69 26.50
N ILE A 26 16.17 22.26 26.72
CA ILE A 26 15.97 23.67 27.16
C ILE A 26 15.05 23.72 28.37
N THR A 27 14.96 24.91 29.01
CA THR A 27 14.03 25.09 30.12
C THR A 27 12.60 25.30 29.62
N GLN A 28 11.61 24.82 30.37
CA GLN A 28 10.20 25.02 30.03
C GLN A 28 9.82 26.51 29.88
N PRO A 29 10.28 27.45 30.73
CA PRO A 29 10.03 28.87 30.51
C PRO A 29 10.59 29.39 29.18
N ALA A 30 11.79 28.97 28.78
CA ALA A 30 12.39 29.37 27.51
C ALA A 30 11.54 28.85 26.31
N LEU A 31 11.10 27.60 26.35
CA LEU A 31 10.20 27.02 25.35
C LEU A 31 8.88 27.81 25.29
N SER A 32 8.26 28.06 26.43
CA SER A 32 6.99 28.80 26.53
C SER A 32 7.10 30.22 25.97
N MET A 33 8.17 30.93 26.29
CA MET A 33 8.43 32.30 25.79
C MET A 33 8.67 32.27 24.26
N ALA A 34 9.39 31.31 23.75
CA ALA A 34 9.64 31.19 22.31
C ALA A 34 8.32 30.96 21.54
N ILE A 35 7.47 30.06 22.02
CA ILE A 35 6.16 29.81 21.41
C ILE A 35 5.24 31.03 21.55
N GLN A 36 5.22 31.67 22.71
CA GLN A 36 4.44 32.90 22.92
C GLN A 36 4.80 34.00 21.91
N LYS A 37 6.07 34.21 21.60
CA LYS A 37 6.49 35.18 20.58
C LYS A 37 5.94 34.83 19.18
N VAL A 38 5.81 33.54 18.85
CA VAL A 38 5.18 33.14 17.60
C VAL A 38 3.68 33.42 17.65
N GLU A 39 3.00 33.09 18.74
CA GLU A 39 1.57 33.38 18.96
C GLU A 39 1.28 34.88 18.89
N GLU A 40 2.10 35.70 19.49
CA GLU A 40 2.01 37.17 19.42
C GLU A 40 2.17 37.71 17.99
N ARG A 41 3.12 37.18 17.22
CA ARG A 41 3.33 37.52 15.81
C ARG A 41 2.15 37.10 14.93
N LEU A 42 1.50 35.97 15.24
CA LEU A 42 0.31 35.48 14.54
C LEU A 42 -0.96 36.21 14.98
N GLY A 43 -0.95 36.83 16.16
CA GLY A 43 -2.14 37.41 16.78
C GLY A 43 -3.15 36.41 17.31
N MET A 44 -2.78 35.11 17.36
CA MET A 44 -3.65 33.99 17.75
C MET A 44 -2.85 32.93 18.52
N PRO A 45 -3.44 32.26 19.53
CA PRO A 45 -2.79 31.13 20.20
C PRO A 45 -2.72 29.91 19.29
N ILE A 46 -1.58 29.20 19.34
CA ILE A 46 -1.36 27.91 18.64
C ILE A 46 -1.87 26.76 19.50
N PHE A 47 -1.69 26.86 20.84
CA PHE A 47 -2.10 25.80 21.76
C PHE A 47 -3.25 26.26 22.66
N ASP A 48 -4.23 25.37 22.82
CA ASP A 48 -5.22 25.48 23.88
C ASP A 48 -4.64 24.92 25.18
N ARG A 49 -4.25 25.82 26.07
CA ARG A 49 -3.65 25.49 27.36
C ARG A 49 -4.67 25.16 28.45
N SER A 50 -5.98 25.30 28.16
CA SER A 50 -7.06 24.96 29.08
C SER A 50 -7.37 23.46 29.09
N THR A 51 -6.99 22.73 28.03
CA THR A 51 -7.20 21.29 27.89
C THR A 51 -6.07 20.46 28.51
N ARG A 52 -6.38 19.27 28.98
CA ARG A 52 -5.38 18.30 29.44
C ARG A 52 -5.73 16.92 28.86
N PRO A 53 -4.89 16.35 27.98
CA PRO A 53 -3.61 16.90 27.46
C PRO A 53 -3.81 18.15 26.61
N ILE A 54 -2.75 18.96 26.47
CA ILE A 54 -2.74 20.19 25.64
C ILE A 54 -3.10 19.83 24.20
N SER A 55 -3.99 20.62 23.60
CA SER A 55 -4.44 20.46 22.21
C SER A 55 -4.07 21.66 21.35
N LEU A 56 -4.15 21.49 20.02
CA LEU A 56 -4.01 22.59 19.08
C LEU A 56 -5.32 23.36 18.98
N THR A 57 -5.20 24.69 18.72
CA THR A 57 -6.29 25.52 18.21
C THR A 57 -6.43 25.35 16.69
N ASP A 58 -7.44 25.96 16.06
CA ASP A 58 -7.55 26.00 14.58
C ASP A 58 -6.32 26.68 13.95
N ALA A 59 -5.79 27.74 14.56
CA ALA A 59 -4.55 28.38 14.15
C ALA A 59 -3.35 27.44 14.34
N GLY A 60 -3.38 26.61 15.40
CA GLY A 60 -2.39 25.58 15.66
C GLY A 60 -2.36 24.50 14.60
N TYR A 61 -3.51 24.02 14.14
CA TYR A 61 -3.59 23.07 13.03
C TYR A 61 -3.06 23.67 11.73
N ALA A 62 -3.44 24.90 11.39
CA ALA A 62 -2.91 25.58 10.20
C ALA A 62 -1.39 25.78 10.29
N TYR A 63 -0.86 26.07 11.48
CA TYR A 63 0.59 26.21 11.69
C TYR A 63 1.32 24.86 11.62
N LEU A 64 0.69 23.77 12.08
CA LEU A 64 1.23 22.41 11.93
C LEU A 64 1.35 22.01 10.47
N ASP A 65 0.29 22.25 9.67
CA ASP A 65 0.32 21.99 8.21
C ASP A 65 1.45 22.79 7.52
N TYR A 66 1.68 24.02 7.98
CA TYR A 66 2.79 24.82 7.50
C TYR A 66 4.15 24.22 7.87
N ILE A 67 4.33 23.77 9.13
CA ILE A 67 5.57 23.10 9.57
C ILE A 67 5.83 21.85 8.73
N GLU A 68 4.83 21.00 8.54
CA GLU A 68 4.95 19.76 7.76
C GLU A 68 5.33 20.08 6.30
N SER A 69 4.69 21.07 5.70
CA SER A 69 5.01 21.54 4.35
C SER A 69 6.45 22.07 4.22
N ALA A 70 6.90 22.85 5.20
CA ALA A 70 8.27 23.40 5.22
C ALA A 70 9.31 22.27 5.34
N ARG A 71 9.08 21.30 6.23
CA ARG A 71 9.96 20.11 6.38
C ARG A 71 10.03 19.27 5.10
N HIS A 72 8.91 19.13 4.39
CA HIS A 72 8.89 18.43 3.10
C HIS A 72 9.71 19.18 2.04
N LEU A 73 9.60 20.52 1.98
CA LEU A 73 10.39 21.32 1.03
C LEU A 73 11.90 21.25 1.34
N ASP A 74 12.28 21.29 2.60
CA ASP A 74 13.69 21.14 3.01
C ASP A 74 14.23 19.76 2.62
N ALA A 75 13.48 18.69 2.91
CA ALA A 75 13.86 17.32 2.54
C ALA A 75 13.94 17.13 1.01
N GLU A 76 13.03 17.75 0.26
CA GLU A 76 13.05 17.74 -1.20
C GLU A 76 14.28 18.44 -1.76
N PHE A 77 14.62 19.60 -1.20
CA PHE A 77 15.84 20.33 -1.58
C PHE A 77 17.11 19.52 -1.29
N GLU A 78 17.22 18.93 -0.10
CA GLU A 78 18.34 18.07 0.25
C GLU A 78 18.46 16.88 -0.71
N GLN A 79 17.33 16.25 -1.08
CA GLN A 79 17.31 15.17 -2.04
C GLN A 79 17.75 15.62 -3.43
N GLN A 80 17.33 16.80 -3.90
CA GLN A 80 17.76 17.36 -5.18
C GLN A 80 19.28 17.61 -5.19
N ILE A 81 19.82 18.18 -4.11
CA ILE A 81 21.27 18.41 -3.99
C ILE A 81 22.03 17.09 -3.96
N GLN A 82 21.48 16.07 -3.27
CA GLN A 82 22.11 14.75 -3.25
C GLN A 82 22.09 14.08 -4.63
N ASP A 83 20.97 14.14 -5.35
CA ASP A 83 20.84 13.62 -6.71
C ASP A 83 21.80 14.31 -7.71
N ILE A 84 22.14 15.59 -7.47
CA ILE A 84 23.14 16.32 -8.27
C ILE A 84 24.56 15.86 -7.96
N LYS A 85 24.87 15.65 -6.69
CA LYS A 85 26.22 15.28 -6.22
C LYS A 85 26.59 13.83 -6.53
N GLU A 86 25.63 12.92 -6.40
CA GLU A 86 25.88 11.49 -6.40
C GLU A 86 24.79 10.74 -7.19
N LEU A 87 25.02 10.61 -8.50
CA LEU A 87 24.09 9.95 -9.42
C LEU A 87 23.72 8.50 -9.04
N ASP A 88 24.54 7.83 -8.24
CA ASP A 88 24.37 6.43 -7.84
C ASP A 88 23.87 6.24 -6.41
N LYS A 89 23.70 7.31 -5.65
CA LYS A 89 23.13 7.30 -4.30
C LYS A 89 21.77 7.97 -4.33
N GLY A 90 20.88 7.53 -3.48
CA GLY A 90 19.56 8.10 -3.33
C GLY A 90 18.77 7.33 -2.29
N ARG A 91 17.67 7.91 -1.83
CA ARG A 91 16.70 7.25 -0.95
C ARG A 91 15.37 7.20 -1.66
N ILE A 92 14.64 6.09 -1.47
CA ILE A 92 13.28 5.92 -1.92
C ILE A 92 12.43 5.28 -0.82
N VAL A 93 11.30 5.86 -0.52
CA VAL A 93 10.31 5.32 0.40
C VAL A 93 9.13 4.76 -0.39
N ILE A 94 8.95 3.45 -0.36
CA ILE A 94 7.94 2.75 -1.14
C ILE A 94 6.85 2.24 -0.20
N GLY A 95 5.60 2.57 -0.50
CA GLY A 95 4.44 2.04 0.19
C GLY A 95 3.85 0.84 -0.53
N GLY A 96 3.61 -0.27 0.17
CA GLY A 96 2.96 -1.45 -0.39
C GLY A 96 2.12 -2.20 0.63
N SER A 97 1.11 -2.94 0.16
CA SER A 97 0.46 -3.94 1.00
C SER A 97 1.42 -5.11 1.25
N HIS A 98 1.13 -5.93 2.27
CA HIS A 98 1.92 -7.13 2.54
C HIS A 98 2.15 -8.00 1.30
N TYR A 99 1.10 -8.22 0.51
CA TYR A 99 1.17 -8.98 -0.74
C TYR A 99 2.18 -8.36 -1.73
N LEU A 100 2.13 -7.04 -1.94
CA LEU A 100 3.05 -6.37 -2.85
C LEU A 100 4.50 -6.44 -2.37
N ASN A 101 4.71 -6.17 -1.08
CA ASN A 101 6.04 -6.18 -0.48
C ASN A 101 6.69 -7.57 -0.47
N ALA A 102 5.88 -8.63 -0.35
CA ALA A 102 6.39 -10.00 -0.27
C ALA A 102 6.51 -10.70 -1.63
N TYR A 103 5.68 -10.37 -2.61
CA TYR A 103 5.56 -11.16 -3.85
C TYR A 103 5.88 -10.40 -5.13
N ILE A 104 5.74 -9.06 -5.14
CA ILE A 104 5.93 -8.26 -6.35
C ILE A 104 7.25 -7.47 -6.29
N LEU A 105 7.46 -6.76 -5.19
CA LEU A 105 8.62 -5.85 -5.09
C LEU A 105 9.98 -6.54 -4.98
N PRO A 106 10.15 -7.74 -4.40
CA PRO A 106 11.48 -8.32 -4.22
C PRO A 106 12.30 -8.43 -5.50
N GLU A 107 11.70 -8.91 -6.59
CA GLU A 107 12.38 -9.04 -7.88
C GLU A 107 12.80 -7.68 -8.44
N VAL A 108 11.87 -6.71 -8.43
CA VAL A 108 12.13 -5.34 -8.92
C VAL A 108 13.21 -4.65 -8.11
N LEU A 109 13.21 -4.85 -6.78
CA LEU A 109 14.19 -4.25 -5.88
C LEU A 109 15.56 -4.92 -6.00
N ALA A 110 15.60 -6.24 -6.20
CA ALA A 110 16.87 -6.95 -6.44
C ALA A 110 17.56 -6.41 -7.69
N GLU A 111 16.85 -6.30 -8.83
CA GLU A 111 17.38 -5.73 -10.05
C GLU A 111 17.80 -4.26 -9.90
N LEU A 112 17.03 -3.47 -9.13
CA LEU A 112 17.38 -2.07 -8.87
C LEU A 112 18.68 -1.97 -8.09
N LEU A 113 18.84 -2.78 -7.02
CA LEU A 113 20.02 -2.77 -6.16
C LEU A 113 21.25 -3.39 -6.83
N GLU A 114 21.09 -4.38 -7.71
CA GLU A 114 22.19 -4.89 -8.53
C GLU A 114 22.80 -3.77 -9.39
N LYS A 115 21.96 -2.93 -9.98
CA LYS A 115 22.40 -1.83 -10.85
C LYS A 115 22.82 -0.58 -10.06
N TYR A 116 22.21 -0.33 -8.90
CA TYR A 116 22.41 0.86 -8.07
C TYR A 116 22.57 0.47 -6.58
N PRO A 117 23.72 -0.13 -6.20
CA PRO A 117 23.91 -0.74 -4.89
C PRO A 117 23.88 0.24 -3.72
N ASN A 118 24.06 1.53 -3.99
CA ASN A 118 24.10 2.56 -2.97
C ASN A 118 22.73 3.24 -2.71
N VAL A 119 21.66 2.81 -3.41
CA VAL A 119 20.31 3.32 -3.17
C VAL A 119 19.77 2.76 -1.87
N GLN A 120 19.30 3.63 -0.98
CA GLN A 120 18.62 3.25 0.24
C GLN A 120 17.12 3.09 -0.01
N ILE A 121 16.58 1.95 0.36
CA ILE A 121 15.16 1.62 0.18
C ILE A 121 14.51 1.47 1.54
N GLU A 122 13.39 2.16 1.74
CA GLU A 122 12.52 1.99 2.89
C GLU A 122 11.16 1.47 2.40
N LEU A 123 10.75 0.29 2.89
CA LEU A 123 9.42 -0.27 2.61
C LEU A 123 8.47 0.04 3.77
N LYS A 124 7.34 0.64 3.47
CA LYS A 124 6.26 0.88 4.43
C LYS A 124 5.05 0.02 4.07
N GLU A 125 4.61 -0.76 5.04
CA GLU A 125 3.43 -1.60 4.90
C GLU A 125 2.22 -0.93 5.56
N ALA A 126 1.11 -0.85 4.82
CA ALA A 126 -0.16 -0.34 5.32
C ALA A 126 -1.34 -0.77 4.42
N SER A 127 -2.56 -0.43 4.82
CA SER A 127 -3.75 -0.60 4.00
C SER A 127 -3.74 0.36 2.79
N SER A 128 -4.51 0.03 1.74
CA SER A 128 -4.62 0.86 0.54
C SER A 128 -5.01 2.31 0.84
N ALA A 129 -5.99 2.52 1.71
CA ALA A 129 -6.44 3.85 2.10
C ALA A 129 -5.36 4.64 2.87
N GLU A 130 -4.66 3.97 3.79
CA GLU A 130 -3.57 4.59 4.55
C GLU A 130 -2.38 4.93 3.66
N LEU A 131 -2.02 4.07 2.70
CA LEU A 131 -0.96 4.34 1.74
C LEU A 131 -1.28 5.56 0.85
N ALA A 132 -2.54 5.70 0.40
CA ALA A 132 -2.98 6.87 -0.34
C ALA A 132 -2.87 8.15 0.50
N GLU A 133 -3.24 8.09 1.78
CA GLU A 133 -3.12 9.23 2.69
C GLU A 133 -1.66 9.59 2.97
N ARG A 134 -0.80 8.61 3.21
CA ARG A 134 0.65 8.83 3.39
C ARG A 134 1.30 9.41 2.13
N LEU A 135 0.86 8.96 0.93
CA LEU A 135 1.31 9.54 -0.34
C LEU A 135 0.88 11.01 -0.46
N ARG A 136 -0.37 11.33 -0.05
CA ARG A 136 -0.88 12.72 -0.04
C ARG A 136 -0.09 13.61 0.90
N LYS A 137 0.33 13.07 2.06
CA LYS A 137 1.22 13.74 3.03
C LYS A 137 2.69 13.72 2.62
N GLN A 138 3.03 13.21 1.45
CA GLN A 138 4.40 13.11 0.94
C GLN A 138 5.37 12.28 1.83
N GLU A 139 4.83 11.40 2.66
CA GLU A 139 5.60 10.45 3.48
C GLU A 139 6.13 9.25 2.65
N LEU A 140 5.61 9.07 1.44
CA LEU A 140 6.01 8.07 0.47
C LEU A 140 6.46 8.74 -0.84
N ASP A 141 7.42 8.13 -1.51
CA ASP A 141 7.82 8.52 -2.86
C ASP A 141 7.00 7.80 -3.93
N VAL A 142 6.61 6.54 -3.66
CA VAL A 142 5.82 5.70 -4.57
C VAL A 142 4.91 4.81 -3.75
N THR A 143 3.69 4.58 -4.24
CA THR A 143 2.82 3.48 -3.80
C THR A 143 2.08 2.87 -4.98
N PHE A 144 1.36 1.76 -4.77
CA PHE A 144 0.69 1.02 -5.85
C PHE A 144 -0.79 0.87 -5.55
N HIS A 145 -1.62 1.19 -6.54
CA HIS A 145 -3.06 1.03 -6.46
C HIS A 145 -3.68 0.54 -7.76
N CYS A 146 -4.80 -0.17 -7.64
CA CYS A 146 -5.64 -0.60 -8.77
C CYS A 146 -7.09 -0.10 -8.66
N SER A 147 -7.44 0.66 -7.61
CA SER A 147 -8.79 1.21 -7.41
C SER A 147 -8.92 2.59 -8.04
N PRO A 148 -9.92 2.83 -8.90
CA PRO A 148 -10.09 4.11 -9.60
C PRO A 148 -10.15 5.32 -8.67
N GLU A 149 -10.76 5.18 -7.51
CA GLU A 149 -10.91 6.23 -6.49
C GLU A 149 -9.57 6.81 -5.99
N PHE A 150 -8.51 5.98 -5.93
CA PHE A 150 -7.18 6.44 -5.54
C PHE A 150 -6.33 6.87 -6.74
N ILE A 151 -6.49 6.17 -7.88
CA ILE A 151 -5.68 6.41 -9.08
C ILE A 151 -5.88 7.81 -9.66
N GLN A 152 -7.11 8.36 -9.58
CA GLN A 152 -7.45 9.65 -10.17
C GLN A 152 -6.80 10.83 -9.46
N ASP A 153 -6.46 10.66 -8.18
CA ASP A 153 -5.93 11.73 -7.35
C ASP A 153 -4.44 12.02 -7.56
N PHE A 154 -3.68 11.12 -8.20
CA PHE A 154 -2.23 11.18 -8.24
C PHE A 154 -1.67 11.05 -9.66
N PRO A 155 -0.47 11.61 -9.95
CA PRO A 155 0.34 11.21 -11.09
C PRO A 155 0.57 9.70 -11.04
N ARG A 156 0.38 9.02 -12.18
CA ARG A 156 0.36 7.57 -12.23
C ARG A 156 1.11 7.01 -13.43
N TYR A 157 1.73 5.85 -13.22
CA TYR A 157 2.41 5.09 -14.26
C TYR A 157 1.90 3.65 -14.22
N PRO A 158 1.59 3.03 -15.38
CA PRO A 158 1.27 1.60 -15.42
C PRO A 158 2.40 0.80 -14.78
N ALA A 159 2.06 -0.14 -13.89
CA ALA A 159 3.07 -0.95 -13.22
C ALA A 159 2.97 -2.43 -13.64
N PHE A 160 1.93 -3.12 -13.25
CA PHE A 160 1.72 -4.53 -13.59
C PHE A 160 0.23 -4.88 -13.59
N ARG A 161 -0.08 -6.06 -14.13
CA ARG A 161 -1.41 -6.66 -14.09
C ARG A 161 -1.39 -7.94 -13.30
N ASP A 162 -2.49 -8.26 -12.65
CA ASP A 162 -2.75 -9.57 -12.10
C ASP A 162 -4.18 -10.03 -12.41
N THR A 163 -4.38 -11.33 -12.26
CA THR A 163 -5.70 -11.96 -12.42
C THR A 163 -6.12 -12.59 -11.10
N VAL A 164 -7.30 -12.24 -10.65
CA VAL A 164 -7.91 -12.82 -9.45
C VAL A 164 -8.51 -14.18 -9.81
N LEU A 165 -8.09 -15.20 -9.10
CA LEU A 165 -8.62 -16.56 -9.19
C LEU A 165 -9.35 -16.92 -7.90
N LEU A 166 -10.32 -17.83 -7.97
CA LEU A 166 -10.88 -18.47 -6.79
C LEU A 166 -10.04 -19.68 -6.44
N ALA A 167 -9.42 -19.72 -5.28
CA ALA A 167 -8.71 -20.86 -4.71
C ALA A 167 -9.65 -21.66 -3.82
N VAL A 168 -9.89 -22.92 -4.19
CA VAL A 168 -10.85 -23.81 -3.51
C VAL A 168 -10.09 -25.02 -2.95
N PRO A 169 -10.22 -25.33 -1.65
CA PRO A 169 -9.64 -26.56 -1.10
C PRO A 169 -10.19 -27.80 -1.80
N VAL A 170 -9.31 -28.69 -2.28
CA VAL A 170 -9.68 -29.90 -3.04
C VAL A 170 -10.75 -30.72 -2.31
N ARG A 171 -10.66 -30.84 -1.00
CA ARG A 171 -11.60 -31.65 -0.18
C ARG A 171 -13.03 -31.10 -0.09
N MET A 172 -13.28 -29.86 -0.49
CA MET A 172 -14.60 -29.23 -0.47
C MET A 172 -15.02 -28.67 -1.82
N ASP A 173 -14.29 -29.05 -2.86
CA ASP A 173 -14.47 -28.53 -4.21
C ASP A 173 -15.65 -29.22 -4.92
N PRO A 174 -16.72 -28.47 -5.24
CA PRO A 174 -17.91 -29.03 -5.91
C PRO A 174 -17.64 -29.37 -7.39
N LEU A 175 -16.53 -28.88 -7.98
CA LEU A 175 -16.18 -29.07 -9.38
C LEU A 175 -14.90 -29.91 -9.57
N ALA A 176 -14.43 -30.60 -8.53
CA ALA A 176 -13.16 -31.35 -8.55
C ALA A 176 -13.05 -32.38 -9.72
N ASP A 177 -14.16 -32.98 -10.11
CA ASP A 177 -14.20 -33.97 -11.21
C ASP A 177 -14.36 -33.37 -12.60
N GLN A 178 -14.43 -32.03 -12.70
CA GLN A 178 -14.59 -31.31 -13.96
C GLN A 178 -13.25 -30.80 -14.48
N SER A 179 -13.04 -30.86 -15.80
CA SER A 179 -11.81 -30.40 -16.47
C SER A 179 -11.61 -28.87 -16.48
N VAL A 180 -12.39 -28.11 -15.66
CA VAL A 180 -12.35 -26.65 -15.57
C VAL A 180 -11.45 -26.14 -14.45
N ALA A 181 -11.06 -27.02 -13.52
CA ALA A 181 -10.13 -26.70 -12.45
C ALA A 181 -8.71 -26.57 -12.98
N LEU A 182 -7.96 -25.59 -12.47
CA LEU A 182 -6.54 -25.41 -12.76
C LEU A 182 -5.71 -25.87 -11.56
N SER A 183 -4.59 -26.53 -11.82
CA SER A 183 -3.58 -26.78 -10.80
C SER A 183 -2.70 -25.53 -10.58
N SER A 184 -1.91 -25.53 -9.49
CA SER A 184 -0.92 -24.50 -9.24
C SER A 184 0.09 -24.37 -10.39
N GLU A 185 0.56 -25.49 -10.95
CA GLU A 185 1.49 -25.56 -12.09
C GLU A 185 0.87 -24.89 -13.33
N GLN A 186 -0.38 -25.22 -13.64
CA GLN A 186 -1.09 -24.62 -14.77
C GLN A 186 -1.29 -23.11 -14.61
N VAL A 187 -1.52 -22.63 -13.38
CA VAL A 187 -1.59 -21.19 -13.11
C VAL A 187 -0.21 -20.55 -13.30
N MET A 188 0.85 -21.16 -12.77
CA MET A 188 2.23 -20.69 -12.94
C MET A 188 2.68 -20.65 -14.40
N GLU A 189 2.19 -21.56 -15.23
CA GLU A 189 2.41 -21.59 -16.69
C GLU A 189 1.52 -20.59 -17.46
N GLY A 190 0.65 -19.84 -16.77
CA GLY A 190 -0.22 -18.85 -17.38
C GLY A 190 -1.44 -19.43 -18.13
N ARG A 191 -1.86 -20.68 -17.87
CA ARG A 191 -3.01 -21.31 -18.52
C ARG A 191 -4.30 -20.49 -18.37
N HIS A 192 -4.50 -19.87 -17.21
CA HIS A 192 -5.65 -19.01 -16.91
C HIS A 192 -5.73 -17.73 -17.77
N LEU A 193 -4.62 -17.32 -18.38
CA LEU A 193 -4.53 -16.14 -19.26
C LEU A 193 -4.90 -16.45 -20.71
N GLN A 194 -4.96 -17.73 -21.07
CA GLN A 194 -5.27 -18.15 -22.42
C GLN A 194 -6.77 -17.95 -22.72
N LYS A 195 -7.07 -17.62 -23.98
CA LYS A 195 -8.46 -17.32 -24.40
C LYS A 195 -9.41 -18.49 -24.29
N ASP A 196 -8.89 -19.70 -24.46
CA ASP A 196 -9.64 -20.97 -24.39
C ASP A 196 -9.72 -21.54 -22.95
N CYS A 197 -9.16 -20.85 -21.94
CA CYS A 197 -9.32 -21.26 -20.55
C CYS A 197 -10.78 -21.06 -20.12
N PRO A 198 -11.45 -22.12 -19.66
CA PRO A 198 -12.84 -22.03 -19.27
C PRO A 198 -13.02 -21.10 -18.06
N CYS A 199 -14.07 -20.28 -18.10
CA CYS A 199 -14.54 -19.52 -16.95
C CYS A 199 -15.68 -20.28 -16.28
N VAL A 200 -15.80 -20.15 -14.96
CA VAL A 200 -16.88 -20.76 -14.19
C VAL A 200 -17.71 -19.70 -13.49
N SER A 201 -19.01 -19.97 -13.32
CA SER A 201 -19.87 -19.11 -12.53
C SER A 201 -19.50 -19.22 -11.06
N LEU A 202 -19.36 -18.08 -10.37
CA LEU A 202 -19.11 -18.07 -8.93
C LEU A 202 -20.26 -18.75 -8.13
N LYS A 203 -21.46 -18.81 -8.71
CA LYS A 203 -22.64 -19.46 -8.13
C LYS A 203 -22.45 -20.96 -7.86
N GLU A 204 -21.60 -21.64 -8.62
CA GLU A 204 -21.29 -23.07 -8.41
C GLU A 204 -20.68 -23.34 -7.03
N PHE A 205 -20.12 -22.30 -6.39
CA PHE A 205 -19.47 -22.37 -5.08
C PHE A 205 -20.33 -21.81 -3.93
N SER A 206 -21.63 -21.59 -4.15
CA SER A 206 -22.53 -20.98 -3.15
C SER A 206 -22.66 -21.79 -1.86
N GLU A 207 -22.44 -23.09 -1.92
CA GLU A 207 -22.62 -24.00 -0.77
C GLU A 207 -21.36 -24.15 0.10
N ILE A 208 -20.18 -23.76 -0.38
CA ILE A 208 -18.95 -23.89 0.38
C ILE A 208 -18.65 -22.64 1.22
N PRO A 209 -17.87 -22.78 2.32
CA PRO A 209 -17.48 -21.63 3.15
C PRO A 209 -16.39 -20.80 2.46
N PHE A 210 -16.43 -19.49 2.70
CA PHE A 210 -15.45 -18.53 2.20
C PHE A 210 -14.64 -17.88 3.32
N ILE A 211 -13.36 -17.63 3.00
CA ILE A 211 -12.46 -16.74 3.74
C ILE A 211 -12.39 -15.44 2.94
N LEU A 212 -12.82 -14.33 3.53
CA LEU A 212 -12.86 -13.03 2.88
C LEU A 212 -11.86 -12.07 3.51
N LEU A 213 -11.40 -11.12 2.73
CA LEU A 213 -10.62 -10.03 3.26
C LEU A 213 -11.51 -9.03 4.00
N SER A 214 -10.92 -8.16 4.81
CA SER A 214 -11.64 -7.10 5.53
C SER A 214 -11.93 -5.93 4.62
N LYS A 215 -12.97 -5.16 4.95
CA LYS A 215 -13.33 -3.90 4.29
C LYS A 215 -12.12 -2.94 4.20
N GLY A 216 -12.02 -2.22 3.11
CA GLY A 216 -10.88 -1.33 2.82
C GLY A 216 -9.74 -2.01 2.06
N ASN A 217 -9.90 -3.28 1.71
CA ASN A 217 -9.03 -4.00 0.79
C ASN A 217 -9.68 -4.06 -0.61
N ASN A 218 -8.95 -3.69 -1.65
CA ASN A 218 -9.48 -3.72 -3.03
C ASN A 218 -10.07 -5.08 -3.42
N LEU A 219 -9.44 -6.17 -3.01
CA LEU A 219 -9.92 -7.51 -3.33
C LEU A 219 -11.23 -7.84 -2.57
N TYR A 220 -11.42 -7.32 -1.36
CA TYR A 220 -12.70 -7.42 -0.66
C TYR A 220 -13.82 -6.73 -1.45
N GLU A 221 -13.61 -5.46 -1.84
CA GLU A 221 -14.63 -4.70 -2.58
C GLU A 221 -15.00 -5.39 -3.90
N ARG A 222 -14.01 -5.96 -4.59
CA ARG A 222 -14.24 -6.75 -5.81
C ARG A 222 -14.98 -8.05 -5.53
N SER A 223 -14.62 -8.78 -4.47
CA SER A 223 -15.29 -10.04 -4.12
C SER A 223 -16.76 -9.83 -3.79
N VAL A 224 -17.10 -8.76 -3.05
CA VAL A 224 -18.50 -8.41 -2.76
C VAL A 224 -19.28 -8.19 -4.06
N ARG A 225 -18.74 -7.41 -4.98
CA ARG A 225 -19.37 -7.18 -6.29
C ARG A 225 -19.51 -8.45 -7.12
N MET A 226 -18.52 -9.34 -7.11
CA MET A 226 -18.62 -10.65 -7.80
C MET A 226 -19.69 -11.53 -7.19
N PHE A 227 -19.89 -11.52 -5.87
CA PHE A 227 -21.00 -12.23 -5.23
C PHE A 227 -22.35 -11.61 -5.58
N ASP A 228 -22.45 -10.28 -5.64
CA ASP A 228 -23.67 -9.57 -6.07
C ASP A 228 -24.01 -9.92 -7.54
N GLU A 229 -23.01 -9.92 -8.45
CA GLU A 229 -23.17 -10.35 -9.85
C GLU A 229 -23.63 -11.82 -9.96
N ALA A 230 -23.13 -12.69 -9.09
CA ALA A 230 -23.52 -14.12 -9.04
C ALA A 230 -24.86 -14.38 -8.34
N GLY A 231 -25.42 -13.37 -7.66
CA GLY A 231 -26.74 -13.41 -7.04
C GLY A 231 -26.85 -14.28 -5.79
N PHE A 232 -25.79 -14.32 -4.96
CA PHE A 232 -25.82 -15.01 -3.67
C PHE A 232 -24.92 -14.35 -2.61
N GLU A 233 -25.25 -14.54 -1.34
CA GLU A 233 -24.42 -14.15 -0.21
C GLU A 233 -23.46 -15.29 0.19
N PRO A 234 -22.13 -15.01 0.31
CA PRO A 234 -21.17 -16.04 0.68
C PRO A 234 -21.33 -16.52 2.12
N LYS A 235 -21.22 -17.82 2.35
CA LYS A 235 -21.10 -18.40 3.69
C LYS A 235 -19.75 -18.02 4.32
N THR A 236 -19.64 -16.80 4.86
CA THR A 236 -18.37 -16.30 5.38
C THR A 236 -17.95 -17.04 6.63
N LYS A 237 -16.88 -17.82 6.57
CA LYS A 237 -16.30 -18.54 7.71
C LYS A 237 -15.36 -17.67 8.52
N MET A 238 -14.59 -16.81 7.84
CA MET A 238 -13.56 -15.97 8.44
C MET A 238 -13.37 -14.68 7.65
N LYS A 239 -13.03 -13.59 8.37
CA LYS A 239 -12.58 -12.33 7.78
C LYS A 239 -11.22 -11.95 8.34
N LEU A 240 -10.29 -11.50 7.48
CA LEU A 240 -8.93 -11.10 7.87
C LEU A 240 -8.37 -10.04 6.93
N SER A 241 -7.24 -9.43 7.29
CA SER A 241 -6.71 -8.30 6.56
C SER A 241 -5.71 -8.66 5.45
N GLN A 242 -5.06 -9.83 5.55
CA GLN A 242 -3.92 -10.16 4.68
C GLN A 242 -4.24 -11.30 3.71
N LEU A 243 -4.02 -11.05 2.42
CA LEU A 243 -4.25 -12.00 1.33
C LEU A 243 -3.43 -13.28 1.48
N VAL A 244 -2.16 -13.17 1.86
CA VAL A 244 -1.26 -14.31 2.04
C VAL A 244 -1.76 -15.26 3.12
N THR A 245 -2.26 -14.71 4.24
CA THR A 245 -2.87 -15.49 5.31
C THR A 245 -4.14 -16.19 4.85
N ALA A 246 -5.00 -15.51 4.06
CA ALA A 246 -6.19 -16.13 3.49
C ALA A 246 -5.84 -17.33 2.60
N TYR A 247 -4.82 -17.19 1.76
CA TYR A 247 -4.32 -18.25 0.89
C TYR A 247 -3.87 -19.49 1.68
N HIS A 248 -3.04 -19.30 2.71
CA HIS A 248 -2.58 -20.43 3.55
C HIS A 248 -3.71 -21.09 4.35
N LEU A 249 -4.69 -20.32 4.82
CA LEU A 249 -5.87 -20.87 5.49
C LEU A 249 -6.75 -21.66 4.52
N ALA A 250 -6.86 -21.23 3.27
CA ALA A 250 -7.53 -21.99 2.24
C ALA A 250 -6.77 -23.29 1.94
N ALA A 251 -5.44 -23.26 1.79
CA ALA A 251 -4.63 -24.45 1.63
C ALA A 251 -4.75 -25.43 2.81
N ALA A 252 -4.91 -24.91 4.04
CA ALA A 252 -5.27 -25.73 5.20
C ALA A 252 -6.71 -26.25 5.17
N GLY A 253 -7.51 -25.88 4.15
CA GLY A 253 -8.86 -26.37 3.89
C GLY A 253 -9.95 -25.80 4.78
N ILE A 254 -9.82 -24.52 5.20
CA ILE A 254 -10.83 -23.85 6.04
C ILE A 254 -11.98 -23.32 5.20
N GLY A 255 -11.71 -22.88 3.95
CA GLY A 255 -12.69 -22.33 3.04
C GLY A 255 -12.05 -21.83 1.75
N ALA A 256 -12.85 -21.54 0.74
CA ALA A 256 -12.39 -20.93 -0.51
C ALA A 256 -12.01 -19.46 -0.28
N THR A 257 -11.09 -18.94 -1.09
CA THR A 257 -10.71 -17.52 -1.06
C THR A 257 -10.30 -17.02 -2.43
N PHE A 258 -10.47 -15.72 -2.67
CA PHE A 258 -9.92 -15.10 -3.86
C PHE A 258 -8.44 -14.81 -3.67
N VAL A 259 -7.63 -15.11 -4.68
CA VAL A 259 -6.17 -14.91 -4.66
C VAL A 259 -5.72 -14.23 -5.96
N SER A 260 -4.58 -13.57 -5.91
CA SER A 260 -3.89 -13.13 -7.12
C SER A 260 -3.12 -14.33 -7.72
N ASP A 261 -3.12 -14.46 -9.04
CA ASP A 261 -2.27 -15.42 -9.77
C ASP A 261 -0.79 -15.28 -9.42
N LEU A 262 -0.31 -14.05 -9.21
CA LEU A 262 1.07 -13.75 -8.85
C LEU A 262 1.46 -14.20 -7.43
N LEU A 263 0.50 -14.61 -6.60
CA LEU A 263 0.74 -15.20 -5.29
C LEU A 263 1.16 -16.68 -5.37
N ILE A 264 0.80 -17.36 -6.48
CA ILE A 264 1.01 -18.78 -6.66
C ILE A 264 2.41 -18.99 -7.24
N ARG A 265 3.38 -19.30 -6.36
CA ARG A 265 4.81 -19.37 -6.69
C ARG A 265 5.43 -20.76 -6.56
N SER A 266 4.68 -21.72 -6.06
CA SER A 266 5.15 -23.09 -5.88
C SER A 266 4.04 -24.09 -6.17
N PRO A 267 4.39 -25.26 -6.68
CA PRO A 267 3.46 -26.36 -6.84
C PRO A 267 2.81 -26.75 -5.49
N GLY A 268 1.51 -27.03 -5.54
CA GLY A 268 0.74 -27.49 -4.36
C GLY A 268 -0.47 -28.30 -4.83
N ARG A 269 -0.94 -29.22 -4.01
CA ARG A 269 -2.08 -30.12 -4.33
C ARG A 269 -3.30 -29.89 -3.44
N GLU A 270 -3.22 -28.90 -2.57
CA GLU A 270 -4.25 -28.62 -1.56
C GLU A 270 -5.41 -27.79 -2.12
N LEU A 271 -5.14 -27.06 -3.22
CA LEU A 271 -6.06 -26.11 -3.83
C LEU A 271 -6.25 -26.39 -5.32
N ASN A 272 -7.49 -26.28 -5.76
CA ASN A 272 -7.86 -26.05 -7.14
C ASN A 272 -8.12 -24.57 -7.38
N TYR A 273 -7.82 -24.09 -8.58
CA TYR A 273 -7.97 -22.68 -8.95
C TYR A 273 -8.98 -22.54 -10.08
N TYR A 274 -9.81 -21.51 -9.98
CA TYR A 274 -10.87 -21.26 -10.96
C TYR A 274 -10.81 -19.84 -11.48
N LYS A 275 -10.89 -19.70 -12.79
CA LYS A 275 -11.14 -18.43 -13.45
C LYS A 275 -12.63 -18.13 -13.39
N ILE A 276 -13.01 -17.07 -12.68
CA ILE A 276 -14.42 -16.69 -12.53
C ILE A 276 -14.87 -15.85 -13.74
N ASP A 277 -16.08 -16.10 -14.19
CA ASP A 277 -16.72 -15.34 -15.27
C ASP A 277 -17.19 -13.97 -14.74
N SER A 278 -16.26 -13.03 -14.67
CA SER A 278 -16.48 -11.64 -14.27
C SER A 278 -15.35 -10.76 -14.80
N GLU A 279 -15.67 -9.56 -15.26
CA GLU A 279 -14.68 -8.57 -15.66
C GLU A 279 -13.86 -8.03 -14.48
N LEU A 280 -14.34 -8.24 -13.25
CA LEU A 280 -13.68 -7.80 -12.02
C LEU A 280 -12.42 -8.61 -11.67
N VAL A 281 -12.17 -9.74 -12.34
CA VAL A 281 -11.01 -10.59 -12.05
C VAL A 281 -9.67 -9.95 -12.49
N THR A 282 -9.67 -9.11 -13.51
CA THR A 282 -8.43 -8.44 -13.97
C THR A 282 -8.19 -7.15 -13.20
N ARG A 283 -6.97 -6.97 -12.69
CA ARG A 283 -6.56 -5.75 -12.02
C ARG A 283 -5.35 -5.15 -12.73
N GLN A 284 -5.41 -3.85 -13.05
CA GLN A 284 -4.28 -3.06 -13.49
C GLN A 284 -3.78 -2.24 -12.30
N PHE A 285 -2.57 -2.50 -11.88
CA PHE A 285 -1.89 -1.69 -10.86
C PHE A 285 -1.11 -0.55 -11.50
N TYR A 286 -1.15 0.58 -10.82
CA TYR A 286 -0.40 1.78 -11.18
C TYR A 286 0.52 2.16 -10.03
N ALA A 287 1.74 2.53 -10.36
CA ALA A 287 2.62 3.24 -9.45
C ALA A 287 2.15 4.69 -9.37
N LEU A 288 1.84 5.14 -8.16
CA LEU A 288 1.35 6.49 -7.86
C LEU A 288 2.46 7.31 -7.23
N LEU A 289 2.57 8.57 -7.64
CA LEU A 289 3.51 9.54 -7.11
C LEU A 289 2.78 10.67 -6.39
N PRO A 290 3.40 11.32 -5.39
CA PRO A 290 2.81 12.48 -4.73
C PRO A 290 2.65 13.65 -5.70
N LYS A 291 1.58 14.43 -5.53
CA LYS A 291 1.41 15.70 -6.25
C LYS A 291 2.46 16.70 -5.78
N ARG A 292 3.01 17.48 -6.71
CA ARG A 292 3.91 18.61 -6.41
C ARG A 292 5.14 18.26 -5.58
N LYS A 293 5.68 17.06 -5.74
CA LYS A 293 6.95 16.65 -5.15
C LYS A 293 7.99 16.44 -6.24
N TYR A 294 9.24 16.77 -5.94
CA TYR A 294 10.36 16.34 -6.76
C TYR A 294 10.41 14.81 -6.80
N VAL A 295 10.45 14.27 -8.01
CA VAL A 295 10.63 12.82 -8.19
C VAL A 295 12.13 12.54 -8.23
N SER A 296 12.65 11.92 -7.16
CA SER A 296 14.07 11.60 -7.06
C SER A 296 14.56 10.70 -8.21
N VAL A 297 15.86 10.73 -8.48
CA VAL A 297 16.48 9.83 -9.47
C VAL A 297 16.21 8.38 -9.10
N ALA A 298 16.30 8.02 -7.82
CA ALA A 298 16.00 6.67 -7.33
C ALA A 298 14.55 6.26 -7.63
N ALA A 299 13.57 7.14 -7.38
CA ALA A 299 12.16 6.87 -7.67
C ALA A 299 11.89 6.71 -9.17
N ARG A 300 12.47 7.58 -10.01
CA ARG A 300 12.38 7.45 -11.50
C ARG A 300 12.97 6.13 -12.00
N ARG A 301 14.14 5.74 -11.50
CA ARG A 301 14.80 4.47 -11.83
C ARG A 301 13.98 3.26 -11.40
N PHE A 302 13.39 3.34 -10.20
CA PHE A 302 12.50 2.29 -9.70
C PHE A 302 11.26 2.13 -10.58
N ILE A 303 10.55 3.23 -10.89
CA ILE A 303 9.34 3.19 -11.72
C ILE A 303 9.64 2.68 -13.13
N SER A 304 10.78 3.07 -13.71
CA SER A 304 11.18 2.63 -15.06
C SER A 304 11.39 1.13 -15.17
N ARG A 305 11.53 0.39 -14.06
CA ARG A 305 11.64 -1.07 -14.06
C ARG A 305 10.31 -1.78 -14.40
N PHE A 306 9.19 -1.10 -14.23
CA PHE A 306 7.87 -1.63 -14.64
C PHE A 306 7.59 -1.41 -16.15
N GLY A 307 8.43 -0.67 -16.87
CA GLY A 307 8.28 -0.42 -18.30
C GLY A 307 6.99 0.30 -18.64
N ASP A 308 6.27 -0.22 -19.64
CA ASP A 308 4.96 0.26 -20.11
C ASP A 308 3.77 -0.39 -19.39
N GLY A 309 4.00 -1.05 -18.27
CA GLY A 309 2.97 -1.80 -17.53
C GLY A 309 2.82 -3.25 -17.99
N SER A 310 3.68 -3.73 -18.88
CA SER A 310 3.80 -5.12 -19.30
C SER A 310 4.76 -5.93 -18.41
N PHE A 311 5.18 -5.36 -17.25
CA PHE A 311 6.03 -6.08 -16.32
C PHE A 311 5.35 -7.40 -15.91
N HIS A 312 5.91 -8.49 -16.42
CA HIS A 312 5.58 -9.84 -16.02
C HIS A 312 6.54 -10.21 -14.91
N VAL A 313 6.00 -10.45 -13.73
CA VAL A 313 6.75 -11.10 -12.66
C VAL A 313 7.18 -12.45 -13.23
N GLY A 314 8.47 -12.57 -13.57
CA GLY A 314 8.98 -13.71 -14.34
C GLY A 314 8.77 -15.00 -13.56
N PHE A 315 8.03 -15.91 -14.14
CA PHE A 315 8.11 -17.32 -13.79
C PHE A 315 9.41 -17.85 -14.40
N HIS A 316 10.53 -17.65 -13.70
CA HIS A 316 11.75 -18.35 -14.07
C HIS A 316 11.60 -19.79 -13.59
N ALA A 317 11.54 -20.69 -14.60
CA ALA A 317 11.60 -22.15 -14.44
C ALA A 317 12.93 -22.59 -13.83
#